data_2afc4f483835639d80e6fb8b3312cb59
#
_entry.id   2afc4f483835639d80e6fb8b3312cb59
#
_cell.length_a   1.000
_cell.length_b   1.000
_cell.length_c   1.000
_cell.angle_alpha   90.00
_cell.angle_beta   90.00
_cell.angle_gamma   90.00
#
_symmetry.space_group_name_H-M   'P 1'
#
loop_
_entity.id
_entity.type
_entity.pdbx_description
1 polymer ?
#
loop_
_entity_poly.entity_id
_entity_poly.type
_entity_poly.pdbx_seq_one_letter_code
_entity_poly.pdbx_strand_id
1 'polypeptide(L)'
;MKMNLTKTVAAGAVSIAALIAGGGAAFAECAIQGAGSVRILSNDFEALRVVNDAAASCATDTVAITANATAEHKNIQGPALTANPAEYTVAVVANNSIVPLLNDGLIRPLDDLVAQYGASLQPNQLIKIDGKVMAIAFMGNGQHLFYRKDILEKAGLDVPTSYEDILADAQVIKDMGLMEYPLAASNKPGWDLAAEFVNMYLGTGAEFFAAGAADLAIDNESGRKVLETMRAMTAFMNPDYLTYDANELNKVWDAGNVAFMQQWGSLAGATIDPATANPEVAANTGFAAAPTIGGGTTPAAALWWDGFTIAQNISDEDAAASFQAMVHGISPETVAAHPDAATWLVAGYTPGPAAVGVIGNATGGAKAYPMQPYMGLLHTALSAELADFIAGKEDADQALKDVKAAYDTAAKEGGFLK
;
A
#
# COMPACT_ATOMS: atom_id res chain seq x y z
N MET A 1 14.37 70.81 65.77
CA MET A 1 13.14 70.79 65.03
C MET A 1 13.45 70.13 63.64
N LYS A 2 13.27 68.82 63.55
CA LYS A 2 13.63 68.04 62.33
C LYS A 2 12.36 67.43 61.79
N MET A 3 12.04 67.74 60.59
CA MET A 3 10.90 67.18 59.83
C MET A 3 11.43 66.02 58.97
N ASN A 4 10.94 64.82 59.23
CA ASN A 4 11.20 63.62 58.41
C ASN A 4 10.09 63.48 57.38
N LEU A 5 10.50 63.50 56.09
CA LEU A 5 9.61 63.10 55.00
C LEU A 5 9.92 61.64 54.64
N THR A 6 8.92 60.80 54.86
CA THR A 6 8.94 59.41 54.39
C THR A 6 8.38 59.36 53.01
N LYS A 7 9.16 58.94 52.03
CA LYS A 7 8.72 58.64 50.65
C LYS A 7 8.32 57.16 50.54
N THR A 8 7.05 56.93 50.29
CA THR A 8 6.53 55.61 49.96
C THR A 8 6.75 55.33 48.49
N VAL A 9 7.52 54.26 48.19
CA VAL A 9 7.72 53.75 46.83
C VAL A 9 6.73 52.63 46.63
N ALA A 10 5.76 52.82 45.72
CA ALA A 10 4.86 51.78 45.27
C ALA A 10 5.56 50.91 44.20
N ALA A 11 5.81 49.64 44.55
CA ALA A 11 6.29 48.65 43.57
C ALA A 11 5.10 48.10 42.78
N GLY A 12 5.02 48.50 41.52
CA GLY A 12 4.07 47.91 40.57
C GLY A 12 4.59 46.53 40.08
N ALA A 13 3.94 45.46 40.47
CA ALA A 13 4.19 44.16 39.92
C ALA A 13 3.55 44.06 38.52
N VAL A 14 4.39 44.00 37.49
CA VAL A 14 3.95 43.69 36.12
C VAL A 14 3.93 42.15 36.01
N SER A 15 2.72 41.56 36.02
CA SER A 15 2.50 40.16 35.73
C SER A 15 2.58 39.95 34.22
N ILE A 16 3.70 39.37 33.75
CA ILE A 16 3.80 38.88 32.39
C ILE A 16 3.08 37.51 32.36
N ALA A 17 1.84 37.51 31.86
CA ALA A 17 1.16 36.29 31.47
C ALA A 17 1.82 35.80 30.18
N ALA A 18 2.67 34.77 30.28
CA ALA A 18 3.16 34.05 29.11
C ALA A 18 1.97 33.26 28.51
N LEU A 19 1.42 33.74 27.42
CA LEU A 19 0.59 32.93 26.55
C LEU A 19 1.48 31.85 25.91
N ILE A 20 1.40 30.64 26.44
CA ILE A 20 1.86 29.45 25.76
C ILE A 20 0.83 29.20 24.67
N ALA A 21 1.06 29.76 23.48
CA ALA A 21 0.40 29.31 22.28
C ALA A 21 0.94 27.91 21.98
N GLY A 22 0.24 26.89 22.44
CA GLY A 22 0.41 25.54 21.94
C GLY A 22 0.06 25.57 20.45
N GLY A 23 1.07 25.53 19.59
CA GLY A 23 0.89 25.35 18.16
C GLY A 23 0.43 23.91 17.89
N GLY A 24 -0.85 23.63 18.14
CA GLY A 24 -1.52 22.54 17.46
C GLY A 24 -1.59 22.93 15.99
N ALA A 25 -1.12 22.10 15.07
CA ALA A 25 -1.40 22.27 13.65
C ALA A 25 -2.93 22.48 13.53
N ALA A 26 -3.36 23.69 13.19
CA ALA A 26 -4.75 23.95 12.90
C ALA A 26 -5.01 23.25 11.56
N PHE A 27 -5.65 22.09 11.59
CA PHE A 27 -6.24 21.51 10.39
C PHE A 27 -7.15 22.58 9.77
N ALA A 28 -7.05 22.77 8.45
CA ALA A 28 -7.98 23.63 7.76
C ALA A 28 -9.41 23.15 8.09
N GLU A 29 -10.26 24.05 8.54
CA GLU A 29 -11.63 23.71 8.91
C GLU A 29 -12.33 23.12 7.68
N CYS A 30 -12.80 21.89 7.79
CA CYS A 30 -13.50 21.25 6.69
C CYS A 30 -14.88 21.90 6.52
N ALA A 31 -15.15 22.44 5.33
CA ALA A 31 -16.42 23.07 4.99
C ALA A 31 -17.09 22.31 3.84
N ILE A 32 -17.80 21.20 4.14
CA ILE A 32 -18.63 20.53 3.15
C ILE A 32 -19.82 21.43 2.79
N GLN A 33 -19.99 21.67 1.50
CA GLN A 33 -21.14 22.42 0.98
C GLN A 33 -22.33 21.47 0.83
N GLY A 34 -23.44 21.78 1.52
CA GLY A 34 -24.67 21.00 1.44
C GLY A 34 -24.92 20.10 2.64
N ALA A 35 -25.71 19.07 2.42
CA ALA A 35 -26.06 18.05 3.40
C ALA A 35 -25.82 16.66 2.77
N GLY A 36 -25.71 15.62 3.58
CA GLY A 36 -25.59 14.26 3.08
C GLY A 36 -25.10 13.28 4.13
N SER A 37 -24.99 12.02 3.72
CA SER A 37 -24.46 10.95 4.55
C SER A 37 -23.25 10.32 3.84
N VAL A 38 -22.11 10.32 4.51
CA VAL A 38 -20.87 9.75 4.03
C VAL A 38 -20.60 8.44 4.78
N ARG A 39 -20.49 7.36 4.05
CA ARG A 39 -20.25 6.02 4.58
C ARG A 39 -19.07 5.42 3.82
N ILE A 40 -17.90 5.37 4.47
CA ILE A 40 -16.63 4.97 3.85
C ILE A 40 -16.37 3.50 4.15
N LEU A 41 -16.04 2.71 3.13
CA LEU A 41 -15.50 1.36 3.28
C LEU A 41 -14.06 1.35 2.79
N SER A 42 -13.12 0.93 3.64
CA SER A 42 -11.69 0.87 3.32
C SER A 42 -11.01 -0.39 3.84
N ASN A 43 -9.81 -0.68 3.33
CA ASN A 43 -8.88 -1.58 4.01
C ASN A 43 -8.44 -0.97 5.36
N ASP A 44 -7.77 -1.76 6.20
CA ASP A 44 -7.30 -1.34 7.53
C ASP A 44 -5.77 -1.32 7.59
N PHE A 45 -5.18 -0.18 7.28
CA PHE A 45 -3.77 0.16 7.54
C PHE A 45 -3.61 1.66 7.76
N GLU A 46 -2.46 2.10 8.26
CA GLU A 46 -2.24 3.44 8.81
C GLU A 46 -2.71 4.58 7.88
N ALA A 47 -2.25 4.59 6.63
CA ALA A 47 -2.62 5.67 5.69
C ALA A 47 -4.14 5.81 5.50
N LEU A 48 -4.87 4.69 5.46
CA LEU A 48 -6.32 4.71 5.29
C LEU A 48 -7.04 5.15 6.56
N ARG A 49 -6.53 4.79 7.74
CA ARG A 49 -7.04 5.32 9.01
C ARG A 49 -6.86 6.84 9.07
N VAL A 50 -5.68 7.36 8.71
CA VAL A 50 -5.40 8.80 8.62
C VAL A 50 -6.38 9.52 7.69
N VAL A 51 -6.60 9.00 6.48
CA VAL A 51 -7.55 9.58 5.51
C VAL A 51 -8.99 9.52 6.03
N ASN A 52 -9.40 8.40 6.61
CA ASN A 52 -10.75 8.23 7.16
C ASN A 52 -11.02 9.19 8.34
N ASP A 53 -10.05 9.35 9.26
CA ASP A 53 -10.16 10.22 10.42
C ASP A 53 -10.22 11.70 10.00
N ALA A 54 -9.38 12.09 9.03
CA ALA A 54 -9.41 13.44 8.48
C ALA A 54 -10.73 13.72 7.74
N ALA A 55 -11.24 12.76 6.94
CA ALA A 55 -12.55 12.87 6.32
C ALA A 55 -13.69 12.97 7.37
N ALA A 56 -13.60 12.15 8.44
CA ALA A 56 -14.61 12.16 9.51
C ALA A 56 -14.65 13.48 10.28
N SER A 57 -13.55 14.25 10.32
CA SER A 57 -13.52 15.60 10.93
C SER A 57 -14.44 16.60 10.24
N CYS A 58 -14.90 16.29 9.02
CA CYS A 58 -15.86 17.09 8.24
C CYS A 58 -17.33 16.92 8.69
N ALA A 59 -17.61 16.07 9.68
CA ALA A 59 -18.97 15.84 10.15
C ALA A 59 -19.59 17.12 10.75
N THR A 60 -20.86 17.36 10.43
CA THR A 60 -21.65 18.51 10.92
C THR A 60 -23.04 18.05 11.30
N ASP A 61 -23.90 18.96 11.78
CA ASP A 61 -25.32 18.66 12.04
C ASP A 61 -26.09 18.21 10.79
N THR A 62 -25.59 18.56 9.59
CA THR A 62 -26.22 18.24 8.30
C THR A 62 -25.46 17.18 7.48
N VAL A 63 -24.25 16.82 7.89
CA VAL A 63 -23.41 15.83 7.22
C VAL A 63 -22.94 14.79 8.23
N ALA A 64 -23.53 13.59 8.16
CA ALA A 64 -23.09 12.45 8.95
C ALA A 64 -21.96 11.71 8.22
N ILE A 65 -20.85 11.38 8.92
CA ILE A 65 -19.72 10.65 8.35
C ILE A 65 -19.40 9.45 9.21
N THR A 66 -19.29 8.28 8.59
CA THR A 66 -18.85 7.02 9.22
C THR A 66 -17.83 6.30 8.35
N ALA A 67 -16.90 5.58 8.97
CA ALA A 67 -15.92 4.77 8.28
C ALA A 67 -15.89 3.34 8.84
N ASN A 68 -15.80 2.37 7.95
CA ASN A 68 -15.55 0.97 8.27
C ASN A 68 -14.21 0.57 7.64
N ALA A 69 -13.17 0.47 8.46
CA ALA A 69 -11.85 -0.01 8.07
C ALA A 69 -11.73 -1.51 8.42
N THR A 70 -11.51 -2.35 7.40
CA THR A 70 -11.43 -3.80 7.57
C THR A 70 -10.61 -4.46 6.47
N ALA A 71 -9.81 -5.47 6.82
CA ALA A 71 -9.07 -6.28 5.85
C ALA A 71 -10.01 -7.01 4.87
N GLU A 72 -11.27 -7.25 5.25
CA GLU A 72 -12.29 -7.92 4.44
C GLU A 72 -12.99 -6.98 3.44
N HIS A 73 -12.58 -5.72 3.32
CA HIS A 73 -13.24 -4.70 2.50
C HIS A 73 -13.53 -5.17 1.06
N LYS A 74 -12.64 -5.92 0.44
CA LYS A 74 -12.81 -6.43 -0.94
C LYS A 74 -13.98 -7.38 -1.09
N ASN A 75 -14.23 -8.21 -0.07
CA ASN A 75 -15.35 -9.14 -0.04
C ASN A 75 -16.69 -8.42 0.19
N ILE A 76 -16.66 -7.26 0.85
CA ILE A 76 -17.82 -6.46 1.21
C ILE A 76 -18.24 -5.52 0.08
N GLN A 77 -17.30 -4.94 -0.66
CA GLN A 77 -17.53 -3.86 -1.65
C GLN A 77 -18.63 -4.21 -2.66
N GLY A 78 -18.51 -5.32 -3.36
CA GLY A 78 -19.47 -5.72 -4.39
C GLY A 78 -20.91 -5.82 -3.87
N PRO A 79 -21.19 -6.71 -2.89
CA PRO A 79 -22.54 -6.85 -2.32
C PRO A 79 -23.09 -5.53 -1.75
N ALA A 80 -22.28 -4.77 -1.01
CA ALA A 80 -22.72 -3.56 -0.34
C ALA A 80 -23.03 -2.41 -1.33
N LEU A 81 -22.27 -2.29 -2.43
CA LEU A 81 -22.54 -1.29 -3.47
C LEU A 81 -23.68 -1.71 -4.42
N THR A 82 -24.04 -2.99 -4.47
CA THR A 82 -25.20 -3.49 -5.23
C THR A 82 -26.53 -3.16 -4.54
N ALA A 83 -26.53 -2.94 -3.23
CA ALA A 83 -27.73 -2.56 -2.47
C ALA A 83 -28.36 -1.25 -3.01
N ASN A 84 -29.67 -1.05 -2.83
CA ASN A 84 -30.38 0.15 -3.29
C ASN A 84 -31.15 0.84 -2.15
N PRO A 85 -30.69 1.99 -1.62
CA PRO A 85 -29.40 2.65 -1.93
C PRO A 85 -28.19 1.81 -1.48
N ALA A 86 -27.01 2.11 -2.03
CA ALA A 86 -25.77 1.46 -1.62
C ALA A 86 -25.51 1.65 -0.11
N GLU A 87 -24.99 0.60 0.55
CA GLU A 87 -24.68 0.66 1.98
C GLU A 87 -23.54 1.63 2.27
N TYR A 88 -22.54 1.70 1.38
CA TYR A 88 -21.45 2.66 1.45
C TYR A 88 -21.52 3.64 0.28
N THR A 89 -21.20 4.90 0.55
CA THR A 89 -21.14 5.96 -0.47
C THR A 89 -19.76 6.07 -1.11
N VAL A 90 -18.74 5.66 -0.36
CA VAL A 90 -17.33 5.64 -0.76
C VAL A 90 -16.79 4.22 -0.63
N ALA A 91 -16.13 3.72 -1.67
CA ALA A 91 -15.24 2.59 -1.58
C ALA A 91 -13.81 3.04 -1.80
N VAL A 92 -12.91 2.74 -0.86
CA VAL A 92 -11.47 2.88 -1.07
C VAL A 92 -11.00 1.65 -1.83
N VAL A 93 -10.33 1.88 -2.95
CA VAL A 93 -9.98 0.88 -3.95
C VAL A 93 -8.51 0.97 -4.33
N ALA A 94 -8.00 -0.12 -4.87
CA ALA A 94 -6.70 -0.20 -5.53
C ALA A 94 -6.88 -0.73 -6.97
N ASN A 95 -5.78 -0.87 -7.71
CA ASN A 95 -5.77 -1.36 -9.10
C ASN A 95 -6.65 -2.61 -9.32
N ASN A 96 -6.60 -3.56 -8.39
CA ASN A 96 -7.32 -4.82 -8.52
C ASN A 96 -8.78 -4.74 -8.08
N SER A 97 -9.08 -4.00 -7.02
CA SER A 97 -10.42 -3.98 -6.42
C SER A 97 -11.40 -3.05 -7.13
N ILE A 98 -10.92 -2.10 -7.93
CA ILE A 98 -11.80 -1.25 -8.75
C ILE A 98 -12.39 -2.02 -9.94
N VAL A 99 -11.68 -3.01 -10.49
CA VAL A 99 -12.08 -3.70 -11.72
C VAL A 99 -13.45 -4.37 -11.62
N PRO A 100 -13.77 -5.21 -10.61
CA PRO A 100 -15.10 -5.77 -10.49
C PRO A 100 -16.19 -4.71 -10.31
N LEU A 101 -15.91 -3.62 -9.58
CA LEU A 101 -16.89 -2.54 -9.40
C LEU A 101 -17.21 -1.80 -10.71
N LEU A 102 -16.22 -1.67 -11.61
CA LEU A 102 -16.41 -1.12 -12.96
C LEU A 102 -17.22 -2.06 -13.84
N ASN A 103 -16.89 -3.36 -13.84
CA ASN A 103 -17.56 -4.36 -14.66
C ASN A 103 -19.04 -4.45 -14.31
N ASP A 104 -19.37 -4.34 -13.03
CA ASP A 104 -20.75 -4.45 -12.53
C ASP A 104 -21.50 -3.09 -12.51
N GLY A 105 -20.84 -1.99 -12.94
CA GLY A 105 -21.44 -0.66 -13.00
C GLY A 105 -21.81 -0.07 -11.64
N LEU A 106 -21.07 -0.43 -10.59
CA LEU A 106 -21.37 -0.08 -9.19
C LEU A 106 -20.83 1.28 -8.75
N ILE A 107 -19.99 1.92 -9.58
CA ILE A 107 -19.36 3.20 -9.29
C ILE A 107 -19.62 4.22 -10.40
N ARG A 108 -19.73 5.49 -10.02
CA ARG A 108 -20.04 6.60 -10.95
C ARG A 108 -18.79 7.29 -11.46
N PRO A 109 -18.82 7.90 -12.68
CA PRO A 109 -17.82 8.87 -13.10
C PRO A 109 -17.77 10.05 -12.15
N LEU A 110 -16.55 10.58 -11.93
CA LEU A 110 -16.28 11.65 -10.99
C LEU A 110 -15.99 13.00 -11.66
N ASP A 111 -16.07 13.09 -13.00
CA ASP A 111 -15.67 14.28 -13.75
C ASP A 111 -16.37 15.55 -13.27
N ASP A 112 -17.70 15.52 -13.04
CA ASP A 112 -18.47 16.67 -12.55
C ASP A 112 -18.09 17.04 -11.10
N LEU A 113 -17.86 16.04 -10.24
CA LEU A 113 -17.42 16.27 -8.85
C LEU A 113 -16.00 16.85 -8.81
N VAL A 114 -15.10 16.35 -9.69
CA VAL A 114 -13.75 16.92 -9.86
C VAL A 114 -13.82 18.35 -10.34
N ALA A 115 -14.66 18.65 -11.33
CA ALA A 115 -14.81 20.01 -11.83
C ALA A 115 -15.31 21.00 -10.77
N GLN A 116 -16.19 20.53 -9.87
CA GLN A 116 -16.82 21.37 -8.85
C GLN A 116 -16.00 21.48 -7.56
N TYR A 117 -15.40 20.38 -7.09
CA TYR A 117 -14.77 20.28 -5.77
C TYR A 117 -13.31 19.82 -5.80
N GLY A 118 -12.77 19.47 -6.96
CA GLY A 118 -11.45 18.85 -7.11
C GLY A 118 -10.30 19.83 -7.40
N ALA A 119 -10.44 21.13 -7.08
CA ALA A 119 -9.44 22.16 -7.45
C ALA A 119 -8.03 21.90 -6.87
N SER A 120 -7.91 21.18 -5.74
CA SER A 120 -6.63 20.80 -5.11
C SER A 120 -6.00 19.54 -5.70
N LEU A 121 -6.76 18.76 -6.47
CA LEU A 121 -6.29 17.48 -7.00
C LEU A 121 -5.25 17.66 -8.12
N GLN A 122 -4.25 16.79 -8.12
CA GLN A 122 -3.22 16.78 -9.16
C GLN A 122 -3.62 15.86 -10.33
N PRO A 123 -3.14 16.09 -11.54
CA PRO A 123 -3.46 15.26 -12.70
C PRO A 123 -3.13 13.77 -12.53
N ASN A 124 -2.07 13.44 -11.79
CA ASN A 124 -1.65 12.06 -11.51
C ASN A 124 -2.56 11.33 -10.50
N GLN A 125 -3.43 12.05 -9.80
CA GLN A 125 -4.44 11.47 -8.91
C GLN A 125 -5.69 11.02 -9.66
N LEU A 126 -5.93 11.53 -10.87
CA LEU A 126 -7.15 11.27 -11.65
C LEU A 126 -7.03 9.96 -12.43
N ILE A 127 -7.58 8.88 -11.87
CA ILE A 127 -7.59 7.56 -12.53
C ILE A 127 -8.68 7.55 -13.60
N LYS A 128 -8.24 7.57 -14.85
CA LYS A 128 -9.14 7.59 -16.01
C LYS A 128 -9.29 6.20 -16.64
N ILE A 129 -10.53 5.78 -16.81
CA ILE A 129 -10.93 4.54 -17.48
C ILE A 129 -11.96 4.91 -18.54
N ASP A 130 -11.71 4.51 -19.78
CA ASP A 130 -12.53 4.88 -20.95
C ASP A 130 -12.76 6.40 -21.05
N GLY A 131 -11.74 7.18 -20.72
CA GLY A 131 -11.74 8.65 -20.79
C GLY A 131 -12.47 9.37 -19.67
N LYS A 132 -13.08 8.66 -18.71
CA LYS A 132 -13.77 9.21 -17.53
C LYS A 132 -12.94 9.03 -16.26
N VAL A 133 -12.98 9.98 -15.36
CA VAL A 133 -12.36 9.85 -14.03
C VAL A 133 -13.23 8.90 -13.20
N MET A 134 -12.70 7.72 -12.85
CA MET A 134 -13.43 6.70 -12.10
C MET A 134 -12.96 6.56 -10.65
N ALA A 135 -11.76 7.04 -10.33
CA ALA A 135 -11.25 7.11 -8.96
C ALA A 135 -10.28 8.28 -8.80
N ILE A 136 -10.07 8.68 -7.54
CA ILE A 136 -9.05 9.65 -7.14
C ILE A 136 -7.99 8.89 -6.34
N ALA A 137 -6.83 8.68 -6.93
CA ALA A 137 -5.69 8.09 -6.25
C ALA A 137 -5.07 9.10 -5.29
N PHE A 138 -4.62 8.64 -4.13
CA PHE A 138 -3.96 9.53 -3.16
C PHE A 138 -2.60 9.01 -2.69
N MET A 139 -2.31 7.73 -2.89
CA MET A 139 -0.99 7.18 -2.60
C MET A 139 -0.56 6.18 -3.66
N GLY A 140 0.77 6.11 -3.87
CA GLY A 140 1.42 5.02 -4.56
C GLY A 140 1.88 3.96 -3.57
N ASN A 141 1.92 2.70 -3.99
CA ASN A 141 2.38 1.58 -3.18
C ASN A 141 3.12 0.55 -4.04
N GLY A 142 3.87 -0.31 -3.39
CA GLY A 142 4.57 -1.42 -4.01
C GLY A 142 5.45 -2.09 -2.98
N GLN A 143 5.74 -3.37 -3.18
CA GLN A 143 6.75 -4.02 -2.37
C GLN A 143 8.14 -3.54 -2.79
N HIS A 144 9.04 -3.40 -1.82
CA HIS A 144 10.41 -3.00 -2.06
C HIS A 144 11.36 -3.64 -1.05
N LEU A 145 12.66 -3.48 -1.24
CA LEU A 145 13.66 -4.06 -0.36
C LEU A 145 13.79 -3.29 0.95
N PHE A 146 13.68 -4.01 2.06
CA PHE A 146 14.11 -3.61 3.40
C PHE A 146 15.40 -4.34 3.73
N TYR A 147 16.39 -3.64 4.27
CA TYR A 147 17.67 -4.26 4.62
C TYR A 147 18.24 -3.71 5.92
N ARG A 148 19.02 -4.53 6.62
CA ARG A 148 19.71 -4.17 7.86
C ARG A 148 21.11 -3.62 7.55
N LYS A 149 21.28 -2.31 7.70
CA LYS A 149 22.54 -1.59 7.48
C LYS A 149 23.70 -2.15 8.32
N ASP A 150 23.45 -2.43 9.60
CA ASP A 150 24.45 -2.95 10.53
C ASP A 150 24.90 -4.38 10.21
N ILE A 151 24.00 -5.21 9.64
CA ILE A 151 24.34 -6.58 9.23
C ILE A 151 25.17 -6.55 7.95
N LEU A 152 24.80 -5.72 6.97
CA LEU A 152 25.59 -5.54 5.74
C LEU A 152 26.98 -5.01 6.05
N GLU A 153 27.12 -3.99 6.92
CA GLU A 153 28.39 -3.45 7.35
C GLU A 153 29.28 -4.54 8.01
N LYS A 154 28.72 -5.33 8.95
CA LYS A 154 29.43 -6.44 9.61
C LYS A 154 29.87 -7.52 8.62
N ALA A 155 29.06 -7.78 7.58
CA ALA A 155 29.37 -8.78 6.56
C ALA A 155 30.26 -8.23 5.44
N GLY A 156 30.50 -6.91 5.37
CA GLY A 156 31.26 -6.28 4.29
C GLY A 156 30.53 -6.32 2.95
N LEU A 157 29.18 -6.25 2.96
CA LEU A 157 28.31 -6.35 1.81
C LEU A 157 27.74 -4.98 1.43
N ASP A 158 27.55 -4.77 0.13
CA ASP A 158 26.79 -3.64 -0.39
C ASP A 158 25.28 -3.95 -0.35
N VAL A 159 24.42 -2.93 -0.61
CA VAL A 159 22.99 -3.14 -0.73
C VAL A 159 22.67 -3.94 -1.99
N PRO A 160 22.05 -5.15 -1.88
CA PRO A 160 21.78 -5.99 -3.03
C PRO A 160 20.79 -5.33 -4.00
N THR A 161 20.99 -5.55 -5.30
CA THR A 161 20.17 -4.96 -6.38
C THR A 161 19.40 -6.01 -7.19
N SER A 162 19.70 -7.28 -6.97
CA SER A 162 19.04 -8.42 -7.61
C SER A 162 18.70 -9.51 -6.59
N TYR A 163 17.76 -10.39 -6.93
CA TYR A 163 17.48 -11.57 -6.10
C TYR A 163 18.68 -12.53 -6.07
N GLU A 164 19.49 -12.55 -7.12
CA GLU A 164 20.74 -13.28 -7.17
C GLU A 164 21.75 -12.76 -6.13
N ASP A 165 21.86 -11.43 -5.97
CA ASP A 165 22.68 -10.80 -4.93
C ASP A 165 22.13 -11.15 -3.54
N ILE A 166 20.80 -11.03 -3.33
CA ILE A 166 20.16 -11.35 -2.04
C ILE A 166 20.47 -12.80 -1.61
N LEU A 167 20.40 -13.75 -2.54
CA LEU A 167 20.70 -15.16 -2.25
C LEU A 167 22.17 -15.37 -1.90
N ALA A 168 23.08 -14.69 -2.61
CA ALA A 168 24.52 -14.76 -2.33
C ALA A 168 24.85 -14.12 -0.98
N ASP A 169 24.29 -12.96 -0.69
CA ASP A 169 24.47 -12.22 0.56
C ASP A 169 23.89 -12.97 1.75
N ALA A 170 22.72 -13.59 1.58
CA ALA A 170 22.10 -14.44 2.59
C ALA A 170 23.01 -15.62 2.97
N GLN A 171 23.67 -16.22 1.98
CA GLN A 171 24.65 -17.30 2.23
C GLN A 171 25.84 -16.78 3.03
N VAL A 172 26.41 -15.62 2.67
CA VAL A 172 27.53 -15.01 3.39
C VAL A 172 27.15 -14.70 4.85
N ILE A 173 25.99 -14.08 5.08
CA ILE A 173 25.49 -13.75 6.43
C ILE A 173 25.34 -15.00 7.28
N LYS A 174 24.81 -16.08 6.70
CA LYS A 174 24.64 -17.38 7.35
C LYS A 174 25.98 -18.04 7.66
N ASP A 175 26.91 -18.06 6.72
CA ASP A 175 28.25 -18.69 6.88
C ASP A 175 29.09 -17.95 7.92
N MET A 176 28.93 -16.64 8.06
CA MET A 176 29.54 -15.84 9.12
C MET A 176 28.87 -16.04 10.49
N GLY A 177 27.76 -16.75 10.57
CA GLY A 177 27.01 -16.97 11.80
C GLY A 177 26.33 -15.71 12.34
N LEU A 178 26.10 -14.69 11.49
CA LEU A 178 25.43 -13.45 11.88
C LEU A 178 23.93 -13.66 12.07
N MET A 179 23.31 -14.45 11.18
CA MET A 179 21.90 -14.86 11.26
C MET A 179 21.73 -16.26 10.68
N GLU A 180 20.88 -17.08 11.31
CA GLU A 180 20.55 -18.43 10.81
C GLU A 180 19.58 -18.36 9.62
N TYR A 181 18.62 -17.43 9.68
CA TYR A 181 17.57 -17.21 8.70
C TYR A 181 17.53 -15.74 8.26
N PRO A 182 18.44 -15.30 7.38
CA PRO A 182 18.59 -13.88 7.04
C PRO A 182 17.48 -13.30 6.15
N LEU A 183 16.57 -14.15 5.60
CA LEU A 183 15.51 -13.71 4.70
C LEU A 183 14.12 -13.90 5.31
N ALA A 184 13.18 -13.02 4.93
CA ALA A 184 11.76 -13.22 5.10
C ALA A 184 10.99 -12.63 3.90
N ALA A 185 9.82 -13.22 3.59
CA ALA A 185 8.87 -12.75 2.57
C ALA A 185 7.44 -13.12 2.98
N SER A 186 6.45 -12.49 2.37
CA SER A 186 5.01 -12.74 2.61
C SER A 186 4.56 -14.05 1.94
N ASN A 187 5.00 -15.19 2.46
CA ASN A 187 4.78 -16.50 1.86
C ASN A 187 3.53 -17.25 2.38
N LYS A 188 2.69 -16.60 3.17
CA LYS A 188 1.43 -17.21 3.62
C LYS A 188 0.57 -17.60 2.41
N PRO A 189 0.15 -18.88 2.32
CA PRO A 189 -0.71 -19.34 1.22
C PRO A 189 -1.94 -18.45 1.06
N GLY A 190 -2.27 -18.13 -0.19
CA GLY A 190 -3.33 -17.22 -0.52
C GLY A 190 -2.82 -15.97 -1.23
N TRP A 191 -3.44 -14.83 -0.96
CA TRP A 191 -3.21 -13.58 -1.70
C TRP A 191 -1.75 -13.11 -1.63
N ASP A 192 -1.11 -13.20 -0.45
CA ASP A 192 0.25 -12.73 -0.23
C ASP A 192 1.26 -13.54 -1.07
N LEU A 193 1.20 -14.88 -1.01
CA LEU A 193 2.08 -15.74 -1.80
C LEU A 193 1.92 -15.50 -3.31
N ALA A 194 0.69 -15.32 -3.78
CA ALA A 194 0.41 -14.97 -5.18
C ALA A 194 1.00 -13.60 -5.55
N ALA A 195 0.96 -12.62 -4.64
CA ALA A 195 1.53 -11.30 -4.86
C ALA A 195 3.06 -11.36 -5.01
N GLU A 196 3.76 -12.21 -4.24
CA GLU A 196 5.20 -12.44 -4.42
C GLU A 196 5.53 -12.94 -5.82
N PHE A 197 4.78 -13.94 -6.32
CA PHE A 197 4.94 -14.41 -7.71
C PHE A 197 4.68 -13.30 -8.72
N VAL A 198 3.58 -12.55 -8.59
CA VAL A 198 3.21 -11.47 -9.51
C VAL A 198 4.30 -10.41 -9.57
N ASN A 199 4.83 -9.99 -8.42
CA ASN A 199 5.89 -9.00 -8.33
C ASN A 199 7.16 -9.46 -9.06
N MET A 200 7.63 -10.67 -8.76
CA MET A 200 8.81 -11.22 -9.39
C MET A 200 8.63 -11.43 -10.90
N TYR A 201 7.45 -11.91 -11.33
CA TYR A 201 7.15 -12.13 -12.73
C TYR A 201 7.16 -10.85 -13.55
N LEU A 202 6.59 -9.75 -13.03
CA LEU A 202 6.66 -8.42 -13.64
C LEU A 202 8.10 -7.95 -13.82
N GLY A 203 8.97 -8.26 -12.87
CA GLY A 203 10.41 -7.96 -12.91
C GLY A 203 11.15 -8.66 -14.05
N THR A 204 10.66 -9.80 -14.54
CA THR A 204 11.23 -10.49 -15.70
C THR A 204 10.95 -9.76 -17.03
N GLY A 205 10.02 -8.84 -17.05
CA GLY A 205 9.54 -8.14 -18.26
C GLY A 205 8.59 -8.98 -19.12
N ALA A 206 8.29 -10.22 -18.73
CA ALA A 206 7.35 -11.08 -19.45
C ALA A 206 5.89 -10.63 -19.22
N GLU A 207 5.03 -10.93 -20.18
CA GLU A 207 3.60 -10.64 -20.10
C GLU A 207 2.84 -11.85 -19.52
N PHE A 208 1.85 -11.59 -18.66
CA PHE A 208 1.02 -12.65 -18.06
C PHE A 208 0.12 -13.33 -19.09
N PHE A 209 -0.32 -12.59 -20.09
CA PHE A 209 -1.33 -13.03 -21.06
C PHE A 209 -0.85 -12.80 -22.48
N ALA A 210 -1.38 -13.59 -23.41
CA ALA A 210 -1.16 -13.36 -24.83
C ALA A 210 -1.72 -11.98 -25.26
N ALA A 211 -1.09 -11.34 -26.21
CA ALA A 211 -1.43 -9.98 -26.63
C ALA A 211 -2.91 -9.87 -27.06
N GLY A 212 -3.68 -9.05 -26.36
CA GLY A 212 -5.10 -8.79 -26.66
C GLY A 212 -6.04 -9.95 -26.35
N ALA A 213 -5.61 -10.95 -25.59
CA ALA A 213 -6.39 -12.13 -25.22
C ALA A 213 -6.28 -12.44 -23.71
N ALA A 214 -7.18 -13.31 -23.24
CA ALA A 214 -7.16 -13.80 -21.85
C ALA A 214 -6.33 -15.10 -21.71
N ASP A 215 -5.69 -15.57 -22.77
CA ASP A 215 -4.88 -16.78 -22.75
C ASP A 215 -3.65 -16.58 -21.86
N LEU A 216 -3.52 -17.39 -20.81
CA LEU A 216 -2.45 -17.30 -19.85
C LEU A 216 -1.12 -17.75 -20.45
N ALA A 217 -0.07 -16.95 -20.27
CA ALA A 217 1.25 -17.13 -20.89
C ALA A 217 2.40 -17.33 -19.89
N ILE A 218 2.12 -17.69 -18.62
CA ILE A 218 3.15 -17.81 -17.56
C ILE A 218 3.92 -19.15 -17.59
N ASP A 219 3.42 -20.18 -18.29
CA ASP A 219 4.14 -21.44 -18.45
C ASP A 219 5.28 -21.28 -19.46
N ASN A 220 6.33 -20.62 -19.01
CA ASN A 220 7.50 -20.25 -19.80
C ASN A 220 8.75 -20.21 -18.92
N GLU A 221 9.90 -19.85 -19.50
CA GLU A 221 11.18 -19.76 -18.78
C GLU A 221 11.13 -18.71 -17.63
N SER A 222 10.44 -17.59 -17.83
CA SER A 222 10.27 -16.56 -16.79
C SER A 222 9.48 -17.08 -15.61
N GLY A 223 8.38 -17.81 -15.85
CA GLY A 223 7.59 -18.43 -14.77
C GLY A 223 8.41 -19.43 -13.95
N ARG A 224 9.17 -20.30 -14.64
CA ARG A 224 10.08 -21.25 -13.96
C ARG A 224 11.14 -20.52 -13.15
N LYS A 225 11.79 -19.51 -13.72
CA LYS A 225 12.82 -18.71 -13.04
C LYS A 225 12.28 -18.06 -11.76
N VAL A 226 11.07 -17.50 -11.80
CA VAL A 226 10.42 -16.92 -10.62
C VAL A 226 10.20 -17.97 -9.54
N LEU A 227 9.58 -19.10 -9.89
CA LEU A 227 9.31 -20.17 -8.93
C LEU A 227 10.60 -20.72 -8.33
N GLU A 228 11.63 -20.98 -9.14
CA GLU A 228 12.94 -21.45 -8.67
C GLU A 228 13.59 -20.45 -7.71
N THR A 229 13.50 -19.15 -8.00
CA THR A 229 14.01 -18.09 -7.12
C THR A 229 13.27 -18.07 -5.80
N MET A 230 11.93 -18.08 -5.82
CA MET A 230 11.10 -18.15 -4.61
C MET A 230 11.47 -19.38 -3.75
N ARG A 231 11.66 -20.54 -4.39
CA ARG A 231 12.07 -21.78 -3.72
C ARG A 231 13.48 -21.65 -3.13
N ALA A 232 14.43 -21.08 -3.86
CA ALA A 232 15.81 -20.90 -3.37
C ALA A 232 15.84 -19.99 -2.12
N MET A 233 15.00 -18.97 -2.06
CA MET A 233 14.90 -18.07 -0.91
C MET A 233 14.46 -18.81 0.37
N THR A 234 13.63 -19.85 0.27
CA THR A 234 13.14 -20.59 1.45
C THR A 234 14.26 -21.28 2.26
N ALA A 235 15.40 -21.57 1.64
CA ALA A 235 16.58 -22.14 2.31
C ALA A 235 17.21 -21.19 3.34
N PHE A 236 16.89 -19.90 3.25
CA PHE A 236 17.38 -18.82 4.11
C PHE A 236 16.27 -18.22 4.99
N MET A 237 15.07 -18.80 4.99
CA MET A 237 13.93 -18.36 5.80
C MET A 237 13.71 -19.27 6.99
N ASN A 238 13.15 -18.70 8.06
CA ASN A 238 12.69 -19.49 9.20
C ASN A 238 11.70 -20.56 8.73
N PRO A 239 11.71 -21.79 9.29
CA PRO A 239 10.77 -22.86 8.92
C PRO A 239 9.28 -22.47 8.97
N ASP A 240 8.92 -21.44 9.75
CA ASP A 240 7.55 -20.92 9.84
C ASP A 240 7.15 -19.98 8.69
N TYR A 241 7.98 -19.80 7.67
CA TYR A 241 7.79 -18.83 6.59
C TYR A 241 6.42 -18.88 5.88
N LEU A 242 5.74 -20.02 5.89
CA LEU A 242 4.38 -20.17 5.35
C LEU A 242 3.28 -19.56 6.24
N THR A 243 3.64 -19.05 7.41
CA THR A 243 2.69 -18.36 8.29
C THR A 243 2.73 -16.84 8.16
N TYR A 244 3.71 -16.30 7.42
CA TYR A 244 3.96 -14.86 7.34
C TYR A 244 3.11 -14.22 6.25
N ASP A 245 2.08 -13.48 6.67
CA ASP A 245 1.45 -12.43 5.87
C ASP A 245 2.20 -11.09 6.05
N ALA A 246 1.77 -10.05 5.35
CA ALA A 246 2.43 -8.76 5.41
C ALA A 246 2.50 -8.16 6.83
N ASN A 247 1.50 -8.38 7.69
CA ASN A 247 1.51 -7.86 9.07
C ASN A 247 2.43 -8.67 9.98
N GLU A 248 2.45 -10.00 9.85
CA GLU A 248 3.38 -10.85 10.59
C GLU A 248 4.83 -10.58 10.17
N LEU A 249 5.06 -10.27 8.89
CA LEU A 249 6.38 -9.96 8.37
C LEU A 249 6.99 -8.72 9.05
N ASN A 250 6.18 -7.67 9.34
CA ASN A 250 6.67 -6.52 10.11
C ASN A 250 7.09 -6.89 11.53
N LYS A 251 6.40 -7.84 12.18
CA LYS A 251 6.80 -8.33 13.51
C LYS A 251 8.10 -9.12 13.46
N VAL A 252 8.28 -9.93 12.41
CA VAL A 252 9.54 -10.66 12.18
C VAL A 252 10.70 -9.68 11.98
N TRP A 253 10.48 -8.60 11.24
CA TRP A 253 11.47 -7.53 11.06
C TRP A 253 11.82 -6.85 12.38
N ASP A 254 10.81 -6.44 13.13
CA ASP A 254 10.98 -5.73 14.40
C ASP A 254 11.69 -6.58 15.48
N ALA A 255 11.55 -7.91 15.39
CA ALA A 255 12.32 -8.84 16.22
C ALA A 255 13.84 -8.84 15.91
N GLY A 256 14.28 -8.28 14.76
CA GLY A 256 15.67 -8.10 14.40
C GLY A 256 16.37 -9.36 13.91
N ASN A 257 15.64 -10.41 13.58
CA ASN A 257 16.18 -11.74 13.23
C ASN A 257 16.36 -11.96 11.73
N VAL A 258 16.10 -10.96 10.89
CA VAL A 258 16.27 -11.03 9.43
C VAL A 258 17.11 -9.85 8.93
N ALA A 259 17.86 -10.06 7.86
CA ALA A 259 18.71 -9.08 7.20
C ALA A 259 18.00 -8.41 6.01
N PHE A 260 17.16 -9.17 5.31
CA PHE A 260 16.43 -8.72 4.13
C PHE A 260 14.99 -9.18 4.17
N MET A 261 14.07 -8.31 3.74
CA MET A 261 12.70 -8.69 3.40
C MET A 261 12.19 -7.87 2.22
N GLN A 262 11.23 -8.44 1.47
CA GLN A 262 10.37 -7.70 0.56
C GLN A 262 9.09 -7.35 1.29
N GLN A 263 8.74 -6.06 1.37
CA GLN A 263 7.57 -5.62 2.13
C GLN A 263 6.90 -4.41 1.46
N TRP A 264 5.62 -4.22 1.76
CA TRP A 264 4.82 -3.11 1.25
C TRP A 264 5.32 -1.75 1.76
N GLY A 265 5.42 -0.79 0.85
CA GLY A 265 5.81 0.58 1.19
C GLY A 265 4.86 1.26 2.19
N SER A 266 3.57 0.91 2.16
CA SER A 266 2.57 1.37 3.15
C SER A 266 2.82 0.86 4.59
N LEU A 267 3.72 -0.10 4.77
CA LEU A 267 4.11 -0.64 6.08
C LEU A 267 5.53 -0.21 6.48
N ALA A 268 6.24 0.52 5.60
CA ALA A 268 7.62 0.93 5.85
C ALA A 268 7.74 1.93 7.01
N GLY A 269 6.82 2.87 7.11
CA GLY A 269 6.79 3.87 8.19
C GLY A 269 6.79 3.23 9.57
N ALA A 270 5.96 2.21 9.76
CA ALA A 270 5.85 1.50 11.04
C ALA A 270 7.16 0.83 11.49
N THR A 271 8.05 0.46 10.57
CA THR A 271 9.34 -0.19 10.92
C THR A 271 10.41 0.78 11.39
N ILE A 272 10.19 2.08 11.23
CA ILE A 272 11.10 3.14 11.67
C ILE A 272 10.44 4.15 12.61
N ASP A 273 9.19 3.93 13.00
CA ASP A 273 8.46 4.80 13.94
C ASP A 273 9.10 4.71 15.34
N PRO A 274 9.64 5.83 15.88
CA PRO A 274 10.30 5.83 17.18
C PRO A 274 9.37 5.51 18.35
N ALA A 275 8.05 5.56 18.17
CA ALA A 275 7.06 5.29 19.21
C ALA A 275 6.75 3.79 19.33
N THR A 276 6.87 3.02 18.26
CA THR A 276 6.37 1.64 18.19
C THR A 276 7.40 0.62 17.74
N ALA A 277 8.37 1.00 16.89
CA ALA A 277 9.39 0.08 16.40
C ALA A 277 10.50 -0.20 17.43
N ASN A 278 11.14 -1.36 17.30
CA ASN A 278 12.35 -1.67 18.06
C ASN A 278 13.47 -0.66 17.72
N PRO A 279 13.96 0.14 18.69
CA PRO A 279 14.88 1.26 18.40
C PRO A 279 16.18 0.83 17.70
N GLU A 280 16.73 -0.35 18.03
CA GLU A 280 17.95 -0.86 17.41
C GLU A 280 17.69 -1.26 15.95
N VAL A 281 16.60 -1.93 15.67
CA VAL A 281 16.21 -2.35 14.32
C VAL A 281 15.87 -1.12 13.48
N ALA A 282 15.04 -0.23 14.01
CA ALA A 282 14.62 1.01 13.34
C ALA A 282 15.80 1.88 12.89
N ALA A 283 16.78 2.11 13.78
CA ALA A 283 17.99 2.88 13.48
C ALA A 283 18.82 2.27 12.34
N ASN A 284 18.77 0.93 12.21
CA ASN A 284 19.52 0.18 11.22
C ASN A 284 18.70 -0.28 10.02
N THR A 285 17.42 0.08 9.95
CA THR A 285 16.57 -0.20 8.79
C THR A 285 16.95 0.72 7.61
N GLY A 286 17.18 0.12 6.46
CA GLY A 286 17.39 0.78 5.17
C GLY A 286 16.34 0.33 4.17
N PHE A 287 16.06 1.19 3.19
CA PHE A 287 15.09 0.94 2.12
C PHE A 287 15.74 1.14 0.75
N ALA A 288 15.41 0.28 -0.20
CA ALA A 288 15.83 0.39 -1.59
C ALA A 288 14.68 -0.05 -2.53
N ALA A 289 14.81 0.23 -3.81
CA ALA A 289 13.92 -0.35 -4.82
C ALA A 289 13.88 -1.88 -4.70
N ALA A 290 12.81 -2.50 -5.16
CA ALA A 290 12.74 -3.96 -5.27
C ALA A 290 13.92 -4.48 -6.12
N PRO A 291 14.48 -5.64 -5.77
CA PRO A 291 15.56 -6.23 -6.55
C PRO A 291 15.07 -6.57 -7.95
N THR A 292 16.00 -6.63 -8.90
CA THR A 292 15.75 -7.22 -10.23
C THR A 292 15.83 -8.74 -10.18
N ILE A 293 15.41 -9.44 -11.22
CA ILE A 293 15.42 -10.90 -11.31
C ILE A 293 15.92 -11.38 -12.67
N GLY A 294 16.65 -12.47 -12.72
CA GLY A 294 17.03 -13.13 -13.96
C GLY A 294 17.94 -12.30 -14.87
N GLY A 295 18.74 -11.39 -14.29
CA GLY A 295 19.61 -10.48 -15.04
C GLY A 295 18.85 -9.34 -15.73
N GLY A 296 17.56 -9.14 -15.41
CA GLY A 296 16.76 -8.02 -15.88
C GLY A 296 17.16 -6.70 -15.25
N THR A 297 16.54 -5.59 -15.71
CA THR A 297 16.78 -4.23 -15.21
C THR A 297 15.55 -3.60 -14.58
N THR A 298 14.41 -4.28 -14.64
CA THR A 298 13.13 -3.80 -14.08
C THR A 298 13.02 -4.25 -12.63
N PRO A 299 12.70 -3.36 -11.67
CA PRO A 299 12.42 -3.77 -10.31
C PRO A 299 11.29 -4.81 -10.26
N ALA A 300 11.51 -5.91 -9.54
CA ALA A 300 10.54 -6.99 -9.41
C ALA A 300 9.44 -6.63 -8.42
N ALA A 301 8.64 -5.67 -8.78
CA ALA A 301 7.51 -5.15 -8.02
C ALA A 301 6.38 -4.70 -8.93
N ALA A 302 5.16 -4.91 -8.49
CA ALA A 302 4.00 -4.24 -9.05
C ALA A 302 3.87 -2.84 -8.44
N LEU A 303 3.60 -1.85 -9.25
CA LEU A 303 3.17 -0.53 -8.78
C LEU A 303 1.66 -0.55 -8.58
N TRP A 304 1.27 -0.10 -7.39
CA TRP A 304 -0.11 0.05 -6.96
C TRP A 304 -0.41 1.51 -6.71
N TRP A 305 -1.67 1.85 -6.79
CA TRP A 305 -2.23 3.05 -6.22
C TRP A 305 -3.42 2.66 -5.33
N ASP A 306 -3.61 3.39 -4.25
CA ASP A 306 -4.83 3.38 -3.48
C ASP A 306 -5.54 4.72 -3.66
N GLY A 307 -6.86 4.65 -3.79
CA GLY A 307 -7.70 5.80 -4.07
C GLY A 307 -9.12 5.57 -3.62
N PHE A 308 -9.98 6.56 -3.81
CA PHE A 308 -11.40 6.40 -3.53
C PHE A 308 -12.25 6.54 -4.79
N THR A 309 -13.39 5.89 -4.76
CA THR A 309 -14.46 6.02 -5.74
C THR A 309 -15.80 6.20 -5.05
N ILE A 310 -16.81 6.68 -5.80
CA ILE A 310 -18.15 6.97 -5.29
C ILE A 310 -19.15 5.97 -5.88
N ALA A 311 -20.01 5.42 -5.03
CA ALA A 311 -21.04 4.49 -5.44
C ALA A 311 -21.99 5.10 -6.49
N GLN A 312 -22.41 4.28 -7.46
CA GLN A 312 -23.37 4.70 -8.49
C GLN A 312 -24.77 4.92 -7.92
N ASN A 313 -25.17 4.13 -6.96
CA ASN A 313 -26.53 3.92 -6.48
C ASN A 313 -26.80 4.67 -5.16
N ILE A 314 -26.49 6.00 -5.16
CA ILE A 314 -26.74 6.93 -4.06
C ILE A 314 -27.24 8.27 -4.60
N SER A 315 -27.75 9.13 -3.73
CA SER A 315 -28.18 10.49 -4.11
C SER A 315 -26.99 11.35 -4.53
N ASP A 316 -27.26 12.42 -5.29
CA ASP A 316 -26.22 13.38 -5.70
C ASP A 316 -25.71 14.18 -4.51
N GLU A 317 -26.55 14.45 -3.50
CA GLU A 317 -26.16 15.10 -2.25
C GLU A 317 -25.16 14.22 -1.47
N ASP A 318 -25.44 12.92 -1.30
CA ASP A 318 -24.53 11.98 -0.66
C ASP A 318 -23.21 11.86 -1.45
N ALA A 319 -23.29 11.87 -2.78
CA ALA A 319 -22.09 11.80 -3.63
C ALA A 319 -21.23 13.06 -3.49
N ALA A 320 -21.85 14.25 -3.50
CA ALA A 320 -21.15 15.52 -3.33
C ALA A 320 -20.52 15.65 -1.93
N ALA A 321 -21.24 15.28 -0.87
CA ALA A 321 -20.70 15.26 0.49
C ALA A 321 -19.54 14.28 0.63
N SER A 322 -19.68 13.06 0.08
CA SER A 322 -18.65 12.02 0.11
C SER A 322 -17.39 12.46 -0.62
N PHE A 323 -17.51 13.05 -1.80
CA PHE A 323 -16.36 13.52 -2.57
C PHE A 323 -15.61 14.64 -1.82
N GLN A 324 -16.31 15.62 -1.27
CA GLN A 324 -15.71 16.73 -0.49
C GLN A 324 -15.02 16.22 0.77
N ALA A 325 -15.64 15.29 1.52
CA ALA A 325 -15.04 14.68 2.70
C ALA A 325 -13.73 13.95 2.36
N MET A 326 -13.73 13.15 1.28
CA MET A 326 -12.54 12.42 0.86
C MET A 326 -11.44 13.34 0.32
N VAL A 327 -11.78 14.41 -0.42
CA VAL A 327 -10.80 15.43 -0.86
C VAL A 327 -10.16 16.14 0.35
N HIS A 328 -10.93 16.42 1.41
CA HIS A 328 -10.36 16.92 2.66
C HIS A 328 -9.50 15.86 3.35
N GLY A 329 -9.93 14.61 3.38
CA GLY A 329 -9.18 13.49 3.95
C GLY A 329 -7.78 13.33 3.37
N ILE A 330 -7.60 13.70 2.11
CA ILE A 330 -6.31 13.69 1.40
C ILE A 330 -5.73 15.10 1.18
N SER A 331 -6.06 16.05 2.07
CA SER A 331 -5.55 17.43 1.96
C SER A 331 -4.03 17.50 2.17
N PRO A 332 -3.37 18.54 1.64
CA PRO A 332 -1.94 18.78 1.92
C PRO A 332 -1.61 18.86 3.41
N GLU A 333 -2.55 19.38 4.24
CA GLU A 333 -2.41 19.47 5.69
C GLU A 333 -2.39 18.07 6.34
N THR A 334 -3.31 17.20 5.93
CA THR A 334 -3.35 15.79 6.39
C THR A 334 -2.04 15.09 6.04
N VAL A 335 -1.57 15.25 4.80
CA VAL A 335 -0.33 14.64 4.32
C VAL A 335 0.90 15.18 5.04
N ALA A 336 0.94 16.50 5.29
CA ALA A 336 2.06 17.12 6.02
C ALA A 336 2.13 16.68 7.49
N ALA A 337 0.99 16.34 8.10
CA ALA A 337 0.93 15.80 9.46
C ALA A 337 1.34 14.31 9.54
N HIS A 338 1.22 13.56 8.42
CA HIS A 338 1.48 12.13 8.36
C HIS A 338 2.34 11.76 7.12
N PRO A 339 3.55 12.34 6.97
CA PRO A 339 4.35 12.17 5.75
C PRO A 339 4.83 10.72 5.52
N ASP A 340 5.08 9.98 6.60
CA ASP A 340 5.62 8.61 6.53
C ASP A 340 4.53 7.52 6.49
N ALA A 341 3.25 7.88 6.60
CA ALA A 341 2.15 6.92 6.53
C ALA A 341 1.96 6.32 5.13
N ALA A 342 2.39 7.03 4.08
CA ALA A 342 2.32 6.56 2.69
C ALA A 342 3.29 7.30 1.76
N THR A 343 3.50 6.74 0.57
CA THR A 343 4.04 7.50 -0.57
C THR A 343 2.89 8.26 -1.22
N TRP A 344 2.67 9.50 -0.76
CA TRP A 344 1.52 10.29 -1.16
C TRP A 344 1.65 10.85 -2.59
N LEU A 345 0.54 10.92 -3.31
CA LEU A 345 0.43 11.54 -4.64
C LEU A 345 -0.09 13.00 -4.56
N VAL A 346 -0.21 13.53 -3.38
CA VAL A 346 -0.79 14.84 -3.06
C VAL A 346 0.25 15.94 -3.24
N ALA A 347 -0.19 17.12 -3.70
CA ALA A 347 0.67 18.30 -3.85
C ALA A 347 1.33 18.69 -2.53
N GLY A 348 2.62 19.07 -2.59
CA GLY A 348 3.38 19.48 -1.41
C GLY A 348 3.95 18.33 -0.57
N TYR A 349 3.65 17.08 -0.91
CA TYR A 349 4.30 15.93 -0.26
C TYR A 349 5.82 15.98 -0.43
N THR A 350 6.53 15.84 0.67
CA THR A 350 7.98 15.67 0.68
C THR A 350 8.29 14.25 1.16
N PRO A 351 8.84 13.38 0.28
CA PRO A 351 9.12 11.99 0.63
C PRO A 351 10.10 11.87 1.80
N GLY A 352 9.71 11.08 2.81
CA GLY A 352 10.58 10.64 3.88
C GLY A 352 11.34 9.35 3.52
N PRO A 353 12.16 8.82 4.47
CA PRO A 353 12.92 7.58 4.26
C PRO A 353 12.05 6.39 3.85
N ALA A 354 10.84 6.25 4.39
CA ALA A 354 9.91 5.16 4.11
C ALA A 354 9.45 5.10 2.64
N ALA A 355 9.45 6.24 1.92
CA ALA A 355 9.02 6.31 0.53
C ALA A 355 10.10 5.93 -0.49
N VAL A 356 11.36 5.83 -0.07
CA VAL A 356 12.53 5.63 -0.98
C VAL A 356 12.34 4.41 -1.87
N GLY A 357 11.88 3.29 -1.34
CA GLY A 357 11.72 2.06 -2.10
C GLY A 357 10.63 2.16 -3.17
N VAL A 358 9.46 2.68 -2.83
CA VAL A 358 8.34 2.86 -3.79
C VAL A 358 8.72 3.84 -4.90
N ILE A 359 9.38 4.96 -4.55
CA ILE A 359 9.89 5.92 -5.54
C ILE A 359 10.98 5.28 -6.41
N GLY A 360 11.88 4.50 -5.81
CA GLY A 360 12.89 3.74 -6.53
C GLY A 360 12.29 2.76 -7.53
N ASN A 361 11.23 2.05 -7.16
CA ASN A 361 10.48 1.17 -8.08
C ASN A 361 9.90 1.97 -9.26
N ALA A 362 9.22 3.07 -8.97
CA ALA A 362 8.59 3.89 -10.02
C ALA A 362 9.63 4.49 -10.98
N THR A 363 10.73 5.02 -10.47
CA THR A 363 11.81 5.60 -11.28
C THR A 363 12.65 4.54 -12.01
N GLY A 364 12.75 3.33 -11.45
CA GLY A 364 13.38 2.15 -12.03
C GLY A 364 12.54 1.47 -13.12
N GLY A 365 11.32 1.95 -13.37
CA GLY A 365 10.45 1.44 -14.43
C GLY A 365 9.66 0.17 -14.05
N ALA A 366 9.41 -0.06 -12.77
CA ALA A 366 8.50 -1.12 -12.32
C ALA A 366 7.14 -0.99 -13.02
N LYS A 367 6.51 -2.14 -13.30
CA LYS A 367 5.22 -2.19 -14.00
C LYS A 367 4.07 -2.00 -13.03
N ALA A 368 2.98 -1.38 -13.49
CA ALA A 368 1.74 -1.36 -12.72
C ALA A 368 1.16 -2.78 -12.58
N TYR A 369 0.49 -3.07 -11.46
CA TYR A 369 -0.33 -4.28 -11.35
C TYR A 369 -1.38 -4.28 -12.46
N PRO A 370 -1.49 -5.38 -13.23
CA PRO A 370 -2.38 -5.42 -14.39
C PRO A 370 -3.86 -5.25 -14.01
N MET A 371 -4.57 -4.41 -14.76
CA MET A 371 -6.00 -4.11 -14.53
C MET A 371 -6.94 -4.82 -15.51
N GLN A 372 -6.47 -5.86 -16.22
CA GLN A 372 -7.33 -6.67 -17.08
C GLN A 372 -8.41 -7.36 -16.24
N PRO A 373 -9.65 -7.50 -16.77
CA PRO A 373 -10.77 -8.08 -16.01
C PRO A 373 -10.51 -9.50 -15.49
N TYR A 374 -9.64 -10.23 -16.16
CA TYR A 374 -9.27 -11.62 -15.82
C TYR A 374 -8.00 -11.73 -14.96
N MET A 375 -7.30 -10.64 -14.63
CA MET A 375 -6.11 -10.69 -13.77
C MET A 375 -6.43 -11.17 -12.35
N GLY A 376 -7.62 -10.81 -11.83
CA GLY A 376 -8.09 -11.33 -10.53
C GLY A 376 -8.26 -12.86 -10.51
N LEU A 377 -8.67 -13.46 -11.64
CA LEU A 377 -8.77 -14.91 -11.77
C LEU A 377 -7.39 -15.57 -11.73
N LEU A 378 -6.39 -14.97 -12.38
CA LEU A 378 -5.02 -15.44 -12.28
C LEU A 378 -4.49 -15.33 -10.84
N HIS A 379 -4.72 -14.21 -10.18
CA HIS A 379 -4.28 -14.04 -8.79
C HIS A 379 -4.91 -15.10 -7.87
N THR A 380 -6.20 -15.41 -8.07
CA THR A 380 -6.89 -16.47 -7.33
C THR A 380 -6.30 -17.85 -7.62
N ALA A 381 -5.99 -18.17 -8.88
CA ALA A 381 -5.37 -19.44 -9.25
C ALA A 381 -3.97 -19.59 -8.63
N LEU A 382 -3.14 -18.53 -8.68
CA LEU A 382 -1.85 -18.51 -7.99
C LEU A 382 -2.00 -18.71 -6.47
N SER A 383 -3.01 -18.07 -5.87
CA SER A 383 -3.30 -18.19 -4.44
C SER A 383 -3.65 -19.62 -4.01
N ALA A 384 -4.29 -20.37 -4.88
CA ALA A 384 -4.71 -21.74 -4.61
C ALA A 384 -3.57 -22.75 -4.80
N GLU A 385 -2.77 -22.57 -5.86
CA GLU A 385 -1.89 -23.64 -6.37
C GLU A 385 -0.43 -23.52 -5.91
N LEU A 386 0.08 -22.32 -5.57
CA LEU A 386 1.52 -22.16 -5.28
C LEU A 386 1.98 -22.74 -3.93
N ALA A 387 1.06 -23.04 -3.01
CA ALA A 387 1.42 -23.50 -1.67
C ALA A 387 2.19 -24.82 -1.66
N ASP A 388 1.78 -25.78 -2.48
CA ASP A 388 2.42 -27.10 -2.56
C ASP A 388 3.80 -27.01 -3.22
N PHE A 389 3.97 -26.14 -4.20
CA PHE A 389 5.28 -25.85 -4.77
C PHE A 389 6.23 -25.28 -3.69
N ILE A 390 5.85 -24.20 -3.01
CA ILE A 390 6.69 -23.55 -1.99
C ILE A 390 7.01 -24.51 -0.83
N ALA A 391 6.06 -25.38 -0.46
CA ALA A 391 6.27 -26.43 0.54
C ALA A 391 7.16 -27.61 0.07
N GLY A 392 7.61 -27.63 -1.19
CA GLY A 392 8.50 -28.66 -1.73
C GLY A 392 7.82 -29.95 -2.16
N LYS A 393 6.52 -29.96 -2.38
CA LYS A 393 5.74 -31.15 -2.73
C LYS A 393 5.67 -31.42 -4.24
N GLU A 394 5.96 -30.42 -5.05
CA GLU A 394 5.94 -30.48 -6.51
C GLU A 394 7.06 -29.64 -7.14
N ASP A 395 7.29 -29.78 -8.43
CA ASP A 395 8.23 -28.99 -9.21
C ASP A 395 7.57 -27.76 -9.88
N ALA A 396 8.38 -26.87 -10.45
CA ALA A 396 7.91 -25.63 -11.05
C ALA A 396 7.02 -25.88 -12.29
N ASP A 397 7.31 -26.91 -13.08
CA ASP A 397 6.53 -27.25 -14.28
C ASP A 397 5.14 -27.73 -13.89
N GLN A 398 5.01 -28.50 -12.80
CA GLN A 398 3.70 -28.95 -12.30
C GLN A 398 2.92 -27.76 -11.76
N ALA A 399 3.52 -26.94 -10.91
CA ALA A 399 2.87 -25.76 -10.34
C ALA A 399 2.33 -24.82 -11.43
N LEU A 400 3.11 -24.51 -12.47
CA LEU A 400 2.65 -23.66 -13.58
C LEU A 400 1.48 -24.28 -14.36
N LYS A 401 1.46 -25.61 -14.54
CA LYS A 401 0.34 -26.33 -15.17
C LYS A 401 -0.92 -26.27 -14.30
N ASP A 402 -0.81 -26.43 -12.99
CA ASP A 402 -1.93 -26.41 -12.07
C ASP A 402 -2.53 -25.01 -11.98
N VAL A 403 -1.69 -23.97 -11.86
CA VAL A 403 -2.13 -22.57 -11.95
C VAL A 403 -2.86 -22.31 -13.26
N LYS A 404 -2.29 -22.79 -14.41
CA LYS A 404 -2.94 -22.61 -15.71
C LYS A 404 -4.29 -23.33 -15.79
N ALA A 405 -4.40 -24.54 -15.29
CA ALA A 405 -5.66 -25.31 -15.30
C ALA A 405 -6.74 -24.65 -14.45
N ALA A 406 -6.38 -24.17 -13.25
CA ALA A 406 -7.29 -23.43 -12.37
C ALA A 406 -7.75 -22.10 -13.02
N TYR A 407 -6.81 -21.34 -13.58
CA TYR A 407 -7.10 -20.11 -14.31
C TYR A 407 -8.02 -20.35 -15.52
N ASP A 408 -7.68 -21.32 -16.41
CA ASP A 408 -8.44 -21.60 -17.63
C ASP A 408 -9.89 -21.98 -17.29
N THR A 409 -10.10 -22.73 -16.19
CA THR A 409 -11.44 -23.09 -15.70
C THR A 409 -12.23 -21.84 -15.31
N ALA A 410 -11.65 -21.00 -14.43
CA ALA A 410 -12.30 -19.78 -13.97
C ALA A 410 -12.53 -18.76 -15.12
N ALA A 411 -11.59 -18.65 -16.07
CA ALA A 411 -11.71 -17.75 -17.20
C ALA A 411 -12.77 -18.19 -18.22
N LYS A 412 -12.99 -19.51 -18.37
CA LYS A 412 -14.12 -20.05 -19.17
C LYS A 412 -15.46 -19.79 -18.50
N GLU A 413 -15.56 -20.04 -17.19
CA GLU A 413 -16.77 -19.74 -16.40
C GLU A 413 -17.09 -18.24 -16.42
N GLY A 414 -16.08 -17.37 -16.40
CA GLY A 414 -16.21 -15.92 -16.52
C GLY A 414 -16.46 -15.43 -17.95
N GLY A 415 -16.44 -16.33 -18.97
CA GLY A 415 -16.67 -15.97 -20.37
C GLY A 415 -15.50 -15.27 -21.07
N PHE A 416 -14.31 -15.27 -20.48
CA PHE A 416 -13.09 -14.68 -21.06
C PHE A 416 -12.36 -15.64 -22.02
N LEU A 417 -12.49 -16.96 -21.79
CA LEU A 417 -12.01 -18.02 -22.67
C LEU A 417 -13.18 -18.84 -23.23
N LYS A 418 -12.93 -19.53 -24.36
CA LYS A 418 -13.90 -20.41 -25.05
C LYS A 418 -13.77 -21.86 -24.58
#